data_9eb645cfa8b97cfe628b9d1a71793012
#
_entry.id   9eb645cfa8b97cfe628b9d1a71793012
#
_cell.length_a   1.000
_cell.length_b   1.000
_cell.length_c   1.000
_cell.angle_alpha   90.00
_cell.angle_beta   90.00
_cell.angle_gamma   90.00
#
_symmetry.space_group_name_H-M   'P 1'
#
loop_
_entity.id
_entity.type
_entity.pdbx_description
1 polymer ?
#
loop_
_entity_poly.entity_id
_entity_poly.type
_entity_poly.pdbx_seq_one_letter_code
_entity_poly.pdbx_strand_id
1 'polypeptide(L)'
;ACVAFQAEGRQEVIRLKMPSEGTLVIPDLVRGEVTFAWADEQDHVIRRADGSCLYHLATVVDDHAFRISHVIRAEEHLSNTPRQLFIADALGYPRPEFAHLPFVAEPGSKNKLSKRKLQKYLKDPEFARLQAEGEWIAERMHRATDVETFNPVLVDFYQQIGFLPDAVLNYLLLLGWSLDDSTELFTREAMMEAFTLERVNKAPASFDPAKLQSFQEKWFQKLEEKKKVALCVPFLQQAGFAASPPDCNLAPRLNEILRAAGDRVKIAGDILRFEEFFVSDEALDYEEKPFAKRIHSLEVIDRLRRLSEQFQKVDCFDAAHCEATVRNFV
;
A
#
# COMPACT_ATOMS: atom_id res chain seq x y z
N ALA A 1 25.67 19.51 45.53
CA ALA A 1 26.41 19.06 44.31
C ALA A 1 25.94 19.82 43.07
N CYS A 2 24.67 19.84 42.70
CA CYS A 2 24.18 20.50 41.47
C CYS A 2 24.55 21.98 41.38
N VAL A 3 24.36 22.75 42.46
CA VAL A 3 24.70 24.18 42.51
C VAL A 3 26.22 24.42 42.33
N ALA A 4 27.08 23.53 42.86
CA ALA A 4 28.51 23.62 42.65
C ALA A 4 28.92 23.35 41.18
N PHE A 5 28.30 22.37 40.51
CA PHE A 5 28.58 22.07 39.13
C PHE A 5 28.07 23.15 38.16
N GLN A 6 26.93 23.82 38.50
CA GLN A 6 26.46 24.99 37.75
C GLN A 6 27.46 26.16 37.84
N ALA A 7 28.02 26.40 39.01
CA ALA A 7 29.06 27.41 39.21
C ALA A 7 30.36 27.11 38.41
N GLU A 8 30.65 25.83 38.14
CA GLU A 8 31.76 25.38 37.29
C GLU A 8 31.48 25.46 35.78
N GLY A 9 30.28 25.93 35.40
CA GLY A 9 29.89 26.01 33.97
C GLY A 9 29.70 24.67 33.27
N ARG A 10 29.48 23.57 34.01
CA ARG A 10 29.23 22.25 33.43
C ARG A 10 27.87 22.22 32.73
N GLN A 11 27.84 21.60 31.56
CA GLN A 11 26.59 21.36 30.87
C GLN A 11 25.73 20.38 31.66
N GLU A 12 24.48 20.72 31.88
CA GLU A 12 23.53 19.92 32.65
C GLU A 12 22.45 19.31 31.76
N VAL A 13 21.97 18.12 32.13
CA VAL A 13 20.78 17.49 31.60
C VAL A 13 19.69 17.42 32.63
N ILE A 14 18.43 17.51 32.20
CA ILE A 14 17.31 17.26 33.14
C ILE A 14 16.94 15.78 33.00
N ARG A 15 17.01 15.09 34.15
CA ARG A 15 16.62 13.70 34.30
C ARG A 15 15.35 13.60 35.12
N LEU A 16 14.36 12.91 34.61
CA LEU A 16 13.13 12.58 35.33
C LEU A 16 13.44 11.48 36.34
N LYS A 17 13.12 11.73 37.61
CA LYS A 17 13.24 10.72 38.65
C LYS A 17 11.94 9.93 38.72
N MET A 18 12.03 8.65 38.38
CA MET A 18 10.87 7.74 38.37
C MET A 18 10.58 7.21 39.79
N PRO A 19 9.34 6.82 40.09
CA PRO A 19 9.03 6.06 41.30
C PRO A 19 9.77 4.72 41.30
N SER A 20 10.15 4.23 42.48
CA SER A 20 10.83 2.93 42.65
C SER A 20 9.92 1.84 43.21
N GLU A 21 8.71 2.20 43.64
CA GLU A 21 7.77 1.30 44.30
C GLU A 21 6.35 1.53 43.79
N GLY A 22 5.52 0.49 43.88
CA GLY A 22 4.13 0.53 43.43
C GLY A 22 3.94 0.13 41.99
N THR A 23 2.72 0.25 41.50
CA THR A 23 2.31 -0.14 40.18
C THR A 23 1.48 0.95 39.51
N LEU A 24 1.54 1.00 38.16
CA LEU A 24 0.65 1.79 37.34
C LEU A 24 -0.26 0.85 36.55
N VAL A 25 -1.56 1.03 36.69
CA VAL A 25 -2.56 0.34 35.86
C VAL A 25 -3.04 1.27 34.75
N ILE A 26 -3.00 0.82 33.54
CA ILE A 26 -3.42 1.55 32.34
C ILE A 26 -4.60 0.82 31.74
N PRO A 27 -5.80 1.42 31.66
CA PRO A 27 -6.91 0.88 30.89
C PRO A 27 -6.67 1.15 29.41
N ASP A 28 -6.23 0.12 28.68
CA ASP A 28 -6.01 0.22 27.24
C ASP A 28 -7.25 -0.28 26.49
N LEU A 29 -7.75 0.50 25.55
CA LEU A 29 -9.00 0.21 24.83
C LEU A 29 -8.94 -1.06 23.98
N VAL A 30 -7.73 -1.51 23.60
CA VAL A 30 -7.53 -2.74 22.81
C VAL A 30 -6.99 -3.86 23.68
N ARG A 31 -5.97 -3.57 24.53
CA ARG A 31 -5.28 -4.59 25.33
C ARG A 31 -6.01 -4.94 26.63
N GLY A 32 -6.92 -4.08 27.09
CA GLY A 32 -7.53 -4.15 28.42
C GLY A 32 -6.61 -3.56 29.49
N GLU A 33 -6.76 -3.99 30.72
CA GLU A 33 -5.91 -3.51 31.81
C GLU A 33 -4.47 -4.01 31.66
N VAL A 34 -3.52 -3.07 31.57
CA VAL A 34 -2.09 -3.36 31.51
C VAL A 34 -1.45 -2.78 32.76
N THR A 35 -0.72 -3.62 33.50
CA THR A 35 -0.05 -3.22 34.75
C THR A 35 1.46 -3.15 34.54
N PHE A 36 2.07 -2.05 35.00
CA PHE A 36 3.51 -1.83 35.03
C PHE A 36 3.99 -1.67 36.44
N ALA A 37 5.09 -2.31 36.80
CA ALA A 37 5.76 -2.05 38.09
C ALA A 37 6.72 -0.86 37.92
N TRP A 38 6.63 0.12 38.82
CA TRP A 38 7.53 1.27 38.79
C TRP A 38 9.00 0.86 38.97
N ALA A 39 9.25 -0.23 39.67
CA ALA A 39 10.60 -0.77 39.89
C ALA A 39 11.31 -1.16 38.57
N ASP A 40 10.56 -1.44 37.49
CA ASP A 40 11.11 -1.76 36.17
C ASP A 40 11.47 -0.51 35.35
N GLU A 41 11.00 0.67 35.80
CA GLU A 41 11.27 1.94 35.15
C GLU A 41 12.53 2.61 35.66
N GLN A 42 13.37 3.09 34.76
CA GLN A 42 14.60 3.80 35.12
C GLN A 42 14.45 5.30 34.93
N ASP A 43 15.19 6.06 35.74
CA ASP A 43 15.35 7.50 35.52
C ASP A 43 15.87 7.77 34.12
N HIS A 44 15.22 8.65 33.38
CA HIS A 44 15.62 8.95 32.01
C HIS A 44 15.76 10.47 31.75
N VAL A 45 16.65 10.81 30.83
CA VAL A 45 16.84 12.21 30.44
C VAL A 45 15.61 12.67 29.63
N ILE A 46 15.06 13.84 30.02
CA ILE A 46 13.92 14.46 29.31
C ILE A 46 14.34 15.74 28.57
N ARG A 47 15.47 16.37 28.97
CA ARG A 47 16.04 17.52 28.27
C ARG A 47 17.56 17.42 28.24
N ARG A 48 18.13 17.64 27.05
CA ARG A 48 19.58 17.63 26.81
C ARG A 48 20.24 18.92 27.29
N ALA A 49 21.57 18.89 27.34
CA ALA A 49 22.37 20.03 27.70
C ALA A 49 22.26 21.23 26.75
N ASP A 50 21.98 20.97 25.48
CA ASP A 50 21.71 21.98 24.46
C ASP A 50 20.31 22.62 24.55
N GLY A 51 19.52 22.19 25.55
CA GLY A 51 18.17 22.66 25.77
C GLY A 51 17.08 21.92 24.98
N SER A 52 17.44 20.99 24.08
CA SER A 52 16.47 20.22 23.32
C SER A 52 15.73 19.21 24.19
N CYS A 53 14.39 19.11 24.01
CA CYS A 53 13.57 18.11 24.69
C CYS A 53 13.67 16.75 24.01
N LEU A 54 13.63 15.68 24.79
CA LEU A 54 13.59 14.32 24.27
C LEU A 54 12.14 13.87 24.03
N TYR A 55 12.01 12.81 23.24
CA TYR A 55 10.76 12.29 22.71
C TYR A 55 9.61 12.23 23.74
N HIS A 56 9.82 11.62 24.89
CA HIS A 56 8.74 11.44 25.87
C HIS A 56 8.17 12.75 26.39
N LEU A 57 9.03 13.74 26.68
CA LEU A 57 8.59 15.05 27.14
C LEU A 57 7.91 15.82 26.00
N ALA A 58 8.54 15.86 24.82
CA ALA A 58 8.00 16.58 23.66
C ALA A 58 6.61 16.06 23.30
N THR A 59 6.47 14.72 23.16
CA THR A 59 5.18 14.09 22.82
C THR A 59 4.08 14.44 23.82
N VAL A 60 4.34 14.37 25.13
CA VAL A 60 3.33 14.67 26.15
C VAL A 60 2.90 16.14 26.10
N VAL A 61 3.84 17.06 25.88
CA VAL A 61 3.54 18.49 25.78
C VAL A 61 2.74 18.78 24.52
N ASP A 62 3.13 18.20 23.37
CA ASP A 62 2.44 18.37 22.10
C ASP A 62 1.03 17.77 22.17
N ASP A 63 0.87 16.55 22.68
CA ASP A 63 -0.44 15.90 22.84
C ASP A 63 -1.38 16.74 23.69
N HIS A 64 -0.87 17.32 24.79
CA HIS A 64 -1.65 18.24 25.62
C HIS A 64 -2.01 19.53 24.86
N ALA A 65 -1.06 20.16 24.18
CA ALA A 65 -1.26 21.41 23.43
C ALA A 65 -2.29 21.23 22.30
N PHE A 66 -2.23 20.10 21.60
CA PHE A 66 -3.18 19.73 20.54
C PHE A 66 -4.49 19.12 21.07
N ARG A 67 -4.64 18.97 22.39
CA ARG A 67 -5.82 18.38 23.04
C ARG A 67 -6.13 16.97 22.53
N ILE A 68 -5.10 16.15 22.38
CA ILE A 68 -5.25 14.74 21.98
C ILE A 68 -6.03 14.00 23.06
N SER A 69 -7.18 13.46 22.70
CA SER A 69 -8.05 12.69 23.60
C SER A 69 -7.66 11.21 23.66
N HIS A 70 -7.19 10.65 22.53
CA HIS A 70 -6.86 9.24 22.39
C HIS A 70 -5.49 9.09 21.72
N VAL A 71 -4.59 8.31 22.30
CA VAL A 71 -3.31 7.92 21.72
C VAL A 71 -3.46 6.52 21.14
N ILE A 72 -3.72 6.45 19.82
CA ILE A 72 -3.88 5.20 19.07
C ILE A 72 -2.57 4.92 18.35
N ARG A 73 -1.86 3.85 18.72
CA ARG A 73 -0.52 3.56 18.18
C ARG A 73 -0.16 2.08 18.22
N ALA A 74 0.95 1.70 17.62
CA ALA A 74 1.42 0.31 17.65
C ALA A 74 1.83 -0.14 19.05
N GLU A 75 1.58 -1.40 19.36
CA GLU A 75 1.86 -2.02 20.67
C GLU A 75 3.33 -1.97 21.11
N GLU A 76 4.27 -1.79 20.16
CA GLU A 76 5.69 -1.61 20.48
C GLU A 76 5.97 -0.35 21.32
N HIS A 77 5.03 0.59 21.32
CA HIS A 77 5.09 1.81 22.13
C HIS A 77 4.40 1.66 23.50
N LEU A 78 3.85 0.49 23.81
CA LEU A 78 3.17 0.26 25.10
C LEU A 78 4.11 0.51 26.29
N SER A 79 5.36 0.08 26.19
CA SER A 79 6.39 0.32 27.21
C SER A 79 6.79 1.79 27.40
N ASN A 80 6.40 2.68 26.48
CA ASN A 80 6.63 4.14 26.64
C ASN A 80 5.56 4.79 27.51
N THR A 81 4.41 4.16 27.65
CA THR A 81 3.22 4.74 28.27
C THR A 81 3.44 5.09 29.75
N PRO A 82 4.10 4.27 30.59
CA PRO A 82 4.36 4.64 31.98
C PRO A 82 5.13 5.95 32.13
N ARG A 83 6.18 6.15 31.31
CA ARG A 83 7.00 7.37 31.32
C ARG A 83 6.20 8.59 30.89
N GLN A 84 5.39 8.44 29.84
CA GLN A 84 4.56 9.53 29.32
C GLN A 84 3.45 9.92 30.30
N LEU A 85 2.79 8.95 30.92
CA LEU A 85 1.79 9.23 31.95
C LEU A 85 2.40 9.88 33.17
N PHE A 86 3.59 9.45 33.62
CA PHE A 86 4.27 10.07 34.76
C PHE A 86 4.67 11.52 34.48
N ILE A 87 5.08 11.84 33.23
CA ILE A 87 5.35 13.21 32.79
C ILE A 87 4.06 14.03 32.77
N ALA A 88 2.96 13.49 32.22
CA ALA A 88 1.67 14.18 32.19
C ALA A 88 1.19 14.53 33.62
N ASP A 89 1.24 13.57 34.53
CA ASP A 89 0.86 13.77 35.94
C ASP A 89 1.74 14.83 36.60
N ALA A 90 3.05 14.79 36.39
CA ALA A 90 4.00 15.75 36.96
C ALA A 90 3.76 17.19 36.44
N LEU A 91 3.25 17.32 35.21
CA LEU A 91 2.88 18.62 34.62
C LEU A 91 1.44 19.04 34.94
N GLY A 92 0.64 18.19 35.60
CA GLY A 92 -0.77 18.43 35.89
C GLY A 92 -1.66 18.35 34.63
N TYR A 93 -1.24 17.61 33.62
CA TYR A 93 -2.00 17.43 32.39
C TYR A 93 -3.01 16.29 32.53
N PRO A 94 -4.19 16.39 31.89
CA PRO A 94 -5.14 15.27 31.81
C PRO A 94 -4.52 14.11 31.06
N ARG A 95 -4.78 12.88 31.52
CA ARG A 95 -4.33 11.67 30.82
C ARG A 95 -5.21 11.42 29.61
N PRO A 96 -4.64 11.20 28.41
CA PRO A 96 -5.40 10.72 27.25
C PRO A 96 -5.79 9.24 27.44
N GLU A 97 -6.76 8.76 26.69
CA GLU A 97 -7.03 7.33 26.56
C GLU A 97 -5.99 6.67 25.63
N PHE A 98 -5.71 5.39 25.85
CA PHE A 98 -4.73 4.65 25.05
C PHE A 98 -5.36 3.48 24.32
N ALA A 99 -4.92 3.26 23.09
CA ALA A 99 -5.26 2.08 22.29
C ALA A 99 -3.98 1.57 21.59
N HIS A 100 -3.43 0.46 22.05
CA HIS A 100 -2.24 -0.13 21.48
C HIS A 100 -2.61 -1.26 20.51
N LEU A 101 -2.50 -0.95 19.20
CA LEU A 101 -2.81 -1.84 18.10
C LEU A 101 -1.71 -2.88 17.89
N PRO A 102 -2.05 -4.13 17.50
CA PRO A 102 -1.05 -5.09 17.09
C PRO A 102 -0.27 -4.59 15.87
N PHE A 103 0.97 -5.03 15.73
CA PHE A 103 1.75 -4.77 14.53
C PHE A 103 1.31 -5.69 13.37
N VAL A 104 1.66 -5.32 12.15
CA VAL A 104 1.52 -6.18 10.98
C VAL A 104 2.66 -7.18 10.98
N ALA A 105 2.33 -8.47 10.98
CA ALA A 105 3.30 -9.55 10.99
C ALA A 105 3.78 -9.89 9.58
N GLU A 106 4.99 -10.42 9.49
CA GLU A 106 5.54 -10.98 8.26
C GLU A 106 4.76 -12.25 7.83
N PRO A 107 4.71 -12.60 6.54
CA PRO A 107 3.98 -13.76 6.04
C PRO A 107 4.33 -15.04 6.78
N GLY A 108 3.31 -15.79 7.21
CA GLY A 108 3.46 -17.07 7.88
C GLY A 108 4.19 -17.04 9.23
N SER A 109 4.32 -15.87 9.86
CA SER A 109 5.09 -15.66 11.08
C SER A 109 4.35 -14.76 12.06
N LYS A 110 4.79 -14.80 13.33
CA LYS A 110 4.35 -13.83 14.38
C LYS A 110 5.34 -12.67 14.55
N ASN A 111 6.37 -12.56 13.71
CA ASN A 111 7.33 -11.47 13.79
C ASN A 111 6.82 -10.25 13.05
N LYS A 112 7.20 -9.05 13.51
CA LYS A 112 6.86 -7.80 12.85
C LYS A 112 7.44 -7.73 11.44
N LEU A 113 6.62 -7.30 10.46
CA LEU A 113 7.04 -6.98 9.11
C LEU A 113 8.09 -5.85 9.16
N SER A 114 9.22 -6.03 8.49
CA SER A 114 10.34 -5.10 8.56
C SER A 114 11.05 -4.95 7.23
N LYS A 115 11.29 -3.72 6.78
CA LYS A 115 12.05 -3.40 5.57
C LYS A 115 13.42 -4.10 5.51
N ARG A 116 14.10 -4.25 6.67
CA ARG A 116 15.41 -4.90 6.76
C ARG A 116 15.42 -6.38 6.38
N LYS A 117 14.25 -7.01 6.32
CA LYS A 117 14.10 -8.45 5.97
C LYS A 117 13.56 -8.64 4.54
N LEU A 118 13.54 -7.61 3.72
CA LEU A 118 13.00 -7.64 2.37
C LEU A 118 13.52 -8.82 1.55
N GLN A 119 14.82 -9.09 1.57
CA GLN A 119 15.43 -10.21 0.87
C GLN A 119 14.90 -11.60 1.30
N LYS A 120 14.39 -11.70 2.53
CA LYS A 120 13.68 -12.90 2.99
C LYS A 120 12.29 -12.99 2.35
N TYR A 121 11.58 -11.86 2.29
CA TYR A 121 10.21 -11.83 1.75
C TYR A 121 10.19 -12.08 0.24
N LEU A 122 11.17 -11.59 -0.51
CA LEU A 122 11.30 -11.84 -1.94
C LEU A 122 11.59 -13.32 -2.29
N LYS A 123 11.80 -14.20 -1.30
CA LYS A 123 11.80 -15.65 -1.49
C LYS A 123 10.38 -16.24 -1.50
N ASP A 124 9.41 -15.53 -0.97
CA ASP A 124 8.01 -15.90 -1.08
C ASP A 124 7.52 -15.63 -2.52
N PRO A 125 6.88 -16.62 -3.19
CA PRO A 125 6.49 -16.50 -4.59
C PRO A 125 5.54 -15.31 -4.86
N GLU A 126 4.64 -14.99 -3.93
CA GLU A 126 3.68 -13.89 -4.11
C GLU A 126 4.36 -12.52 -4.00
N PHE A 127 5.29 -12.35 -3.06
CA PHE A 127 6.11 -11.14 -2.97
C PHE A 127 7.01 -10.98 -4.19
N ALA A 128 7.68 -12.06 -4.63
CA ALA A 128 8.55 -12.04 -5.80
C ALA A 128 7.77 -11.68 -7.07
N ARG A 129 6.58 -12.26 -7.23
CA ARG A 129 5.68 -11.98 -8.36
C ARG A 129 5.26 -10.51 -8.38
N LEU A 130 4.84 -9.96 -7.23
CA LEU A 130 4.40 -8.58 -7.13
C LEU A 130 5.56 -7.59 -7.36
N GLN A 131 6.76 -7.91 -6.85
CA GLN A 131 7.98 -7.15 -7.13
C GLN A 131 8.30 -7.11 -8.64
N ALA A 132 8.31 -8.29 -9.28
CA ALA A 132 8.58 -8.41 -10.71
C ALA A 132 7.54 -7.66 -11.56
N GLU A 133 6.26 -7.69 -11.17
CA GLU A 133 5.20 -6.93 -11.84
C GLU A 133 5.44 -5.42 -11.73
N GLY A 134 5.81 -4.94 -10.53
CA GLY A 134 6.15 -3.54 -10.32
C GLY A 134 7.37 -3.09 -11.12
N GLU A 135 8.43 -3.89 -11.14
CA GLU A 135 9.63 -3.63 -11.92
C GLU A 135 9.34 -3.59 -13.42
N TRP A 136 8.52 -4.51 -13.93
CA TRP A 136 8.07 -4.53 -15.31
C TRP A 136 7.30 -3.25 -15.68
N ILE A 137 6.37 -2.79 -14.83
CA ILE A 137 5.63 -1.54 -15.04
C ILE A 137 6.58 -0.34 -15.05
N ALA A 138 7.51 -0.28 -14.08
CA ALA A 138 8.47 0.81 -13.99
C ALA A 138 9.42 0.87 -15.20
N GLU A 139 9.88 -0.28 -15.69
CA GLU A 139 10.69 -0.40 -16.91
C GLU A 139 9.96 0.17 -18.14
N ARG A 140 8.68 -0.20 -18.31
CA ARG A 140 7.85 0.35 -19.41
C ARG A 140 7.63 1.85 -19.32
N MET A 141 7.66 2.41 -18.13
CA MET A 141 7.62 3.85 -17.89
C MET A 141 9.00 4.51 -17.93
N HIS A 142 10.05 3.81 -18.37
CA HIS A 142 11.43 4.29 -18.42
C HIS A 142 11.96 4.78 -17.06
N ARG A 143 11.47 4.17 -15.95
CA ARG A 143 11.89 4.49 -14.58
C ARG A 143 12.89 3.48 -14.06
N ALA A 144 14.05 3.99 -13.61
CA ALA A 144 14.96 3.17 -12.83
C ALA A 144 14.36 2.88 -11.44
N THR A 145 14.49 1.64 -10.99
CA THR A 145 14.04 1.19 -9.67
C THR A 145 15.23 0.77 -8.82
N ASP A 146 15.11 1.02 -7.52
CA ASP A 146 16.00 0.49 -6.49
C ASP A 146 15.16 -0.33 -5.51
N VAL A 147 15.51 -1.58 -5.32
CA VAL A 147 14.78 -2.51 -4.46
C VAL A 147 14.61 -2.01 -3.01
N GLU A 148 15.52 -1.16 -2.52
CA GLU A 148 15.40 -0.58 -1.18
C GLU A 148 14.30 0.48 -1.09
N THR A 149 13.99 1.17 -2.20
CA THR A 149 13.00 2.24 -2.27
C THR A 149 11.74 1.88 -3.07
N PHE A 150 11.78 0.78 -3.82
CA PHE A 150 10.68 0.31 -4.65
C PHE A 150 10.43 -1.19 -4.41
N ASN A 151 9.59 -1.51 -3.42
CA ASN A 151 9.29 -2.89 -3.03
C ASN A 151 7.93 -3.00 -2.31
N PRO A 152 7.29 -4.20 -2.30
CA PRO A 152 5.96 -4.41 -1.74
C PRO A 152 5.82 -4.26 -0.22
N VAL A 153 6.88 -3.95 0.52
CA VAL A 153 6.81 -3.61 1.94
C VAL A 153 6.49 -2.12 2.15
N LEU A 154 6.58 -1.33 1.07
CA LEU A 154 6.36 0.12 1.07
C LEU A 154 4.99 0.44 0.48
N VAL A 155 4.23 1.32 1.13
CA VAL A 155 2.93 1.77 0.62
C VAL A 155 3.07 2.50 -0.71
N ASP A 156 4.14 3.30 -0.87
CA ASP A 156 4.45 4.05 -2.08
C ASP A 156 4.61 3.15 -3.33
N PHE A 157 5.12 1.94 -3.16
CA PHE A 157 5.21 0.94 -4.23
C PHE A 157 3.84 0.70 -4.89
N TYR A 158 2.80 0.48 -4.08
CA TYR A 158 1.44 0.21 -4.58
C TYR A 158 0.85 1.39 -5.36
N GLN A 159 1.06 2.61 -4.88
CA GLN A 159 0.66 3.81 -5.60
C GLN A 159 1.35 3.89 -6.96
N GLN A 160 2.65 3.62 -7.00
CA GLN A 160 3.48 3.74 -8.20
C GLN A 160 3.12 2.74 -9.30
N ILE A 161 2.56 1.58 -8.96
CA ILE A 161 2.12 0.58 -9.92
C ILE A 161 0.62 0.64 -10.24
N GLY A 162 -0.13 1.52 -9.56
CA GLY A 162 -1.51 1.81 -9.88
C GLY A 162 -2.56 1.10 -9.04
N PHE A 163 -2.22 0.71 -7.79
CA PHE A 163 -3.22 0.27 -6.81
C PHE A 163 -4.13 1.42 -6.41
N LEU A 164 -5.37 1.09 -6.12
CA LEU A 164 -6.36 2.04 -5.64
C LEU A 164 -6.16 2.29 -4.13
N PRO A 165 -6.16 3.54 -3.67
CA PRO A 165 -6.09 3.85 -2.24
C PRO A 165 -7.20 3.17 -1.42
N ASP A 166 -8.42 3.07 -1.98
CA ASP A 166 -9.55 2.44 -1.31
C ASP A 166 -9.37 0.92 -1.15
N ALA A 167 -8.73 0.26 -2.10
CA ALA A 167 -8.40 -1.17 -2.00
C ALA A 167 -7.34 -1.42 -0.92
N VAL A 168 -6.29 -0.59 -0.87
CA VAL A 168 -5.24 -0.67 0.15
C VAL A 168 -5.83 -0.38 1.53
N LEU A 169 -6.63 0.67 1.67
CA LEU A 169 -7.28 1.04 2.94
C LEU A 169 -8.21 -0.08 3.44
N ASN A 170 -9.03 -0.65 2.56
CA ASN A 170 -9.92 -1.75 2.91
C ASN A 170 -9.15 -2.99 3.38
N TYR A 171 -8.05 -3.32 2.69
CA TYR A 171 -7.19 -4.42 3.11
C TYR A 171 -6.53 -4.15 4.48
N LEU A 172 -6.00 -2.94 4.70
CA LEU A 172 -5.38 -2.54 5.97
C LEU A 172 -6.38 -2.58 7.14
N LEU A 173 -7.64 -2.19 6.90
CA LEU A 173 -8.69 -2.30 7.91
C LEU A 173 -8.80 -3.75 8.42
N LEU A 174 -8.82 -4.72 7.51
CA LEU A 174 -8.98 -6.14 7.86
C LEU A 174 -7.71 -6.81 8.40
N LEU A 175 -6.59 -6.10 8.46
CA LEU A 175 -5.36 -6.57 9.11
C LEU A 175 -5.42 -6.50 10.65
N GLY A 176 -6.55 -6.64 11.24
CA GLY A 176 -6.67 -6.66 12.71
C GLY A 176 -8.03 -6.20 13.19
N TRP A 177 -8.97 -5.99 12.27
CA TRP A 177 -10.34 -5.63 12.57
C TRP A 177 -11.31 -6.41 11.66
N SER A 178 -12.49 -6.75 12.15
CA SER A 178 -13.56 -7.33 11.36
C SER A 178 -14.93 -6.88 11.88
N LEU A 179 -15.87 -6.67 10.96
CA LEU A 179 -17.26 -6.41 11.31
C LEU A 179 -17.98 -7.72 11.70
N ASP A 180 -17.78 -8.73 10.85
CA ASP A 180 -18.33 -10.08 10.98
C ASP A 180 -17.42 -11.07 10.23
N ASP A 181 -17.85 -12.34 10.11
CA ASP A 181 -17.05 -13.41 9.48
C ASP A 181 -17.13 -13.42 7.94
N SER A 182 -17.94 -12.54 7.33
CA SER A 182 -18.27 -12.59 5.90
C SER A 182 -18.05 -11.29 5.15
N THR A 183 -18.18 -10.15 5.80
CA THR A 183 -18.08 -8.84 5.17
C THR A 183 -16.62 -8.42 5.03
N GLU A 184 -16.14 -8.34 3.79
CA GLU A 184 -14.76 -7.97 3.49
C GLU A 184 -14.64 -6.64 2.73
N LEU A 185 -15.63 -6.23 1.95
CA LEU A 185 -15.54 -5.03 1.09
C LEU A 185 -16.32 -3.87 1.69
N PHE A 186 -15.59 -2.84 2.09
CA PHE A 186 -16.12 -1.64 2.71
C PHE A 186 -15.75 -0.39 1.92
N THR A 187 -16.73 0.47 1.60
CA THR A 187 -16.44 1.85 1.18
C THR A 187 -15.88 2.64 2.37
N ARG A 188 -15.27 3.81 2.12
CA ARG A 188 -14.76 4.67 3.21
C ARG A 188 -15.84 5.06 4.20
N GLU A 189 -17.04 5.39 3.69
CA GLU A 189 -18.20 5.74 4.49
C GLU A 189 -18.60 4.55 5.39
N ALA A 190 -18.70 3.36 4.81
CA ALA A 190 -19.03 2.14 5.57
C ALA A 190 -17.92 1.80 6.60
N MET A 191 -16.64 2.04 6.30
CA MET A 191 -15.55 1.88 7.26
C MET A 191 -15.72 2.84 8.44
N MET A 192 -15.98 4.13 8.17
CA MET A 192 -16.18 5.14 9.22
C MET A 192 -17.39 4.86 10.10
N GLU A 193 -18.46 4.32 9.53
CA GLU A 193 -19.67 3.98 10.27
C GLU A 193 -19.50 2.71 11.12
N ALA A 194 -18.80 1.70 10.59
CA ALA A 194 -18.69 0.40 11.22
C ALA A 194 -17.50 0.26 12.19
N PHE A 195 -16.44 1.05 12.00
CA PHE A 195 -15.19 0.89 12.75
C PHE A 195 -15.38 1.25 14.22
N THR A 196 -14.96 0.34 15.10
CA THR A 196 -14.83 0.58 16.54
C THR A 196 -13.55 -0.05 17.08
N LEU A 197 -12.97 0.54 18.14
CA LEU A 197 -11.76 0.02 18.76
C LEU A 197 -11.96 -1.31 19.49
N GLU A 198 -13.18 -1.57 19.98
CA GLU A 198 -13.53 -2.80 20.70
C GLU A 198 -13.46 -4.04 19.81
N ARG A 199 -13.58 -3.85 18.47
CA ARG A 199 -13.48 -4.93 17.49
C ARG A 199 -12.07 -5.16 16.97
N VAL A 200 -11.09 -4.37 17.45
CA VAL A 200 -9.70 -4.57 17.07
C VAL A 200 -9.16 -5.83 17.74
N ASN A 201 -8.61 -6.74 16.95
CA ASN A 201 -8.00 -7.96 17.43
C ASN A 201 -6.71 -7.65 18.20
N LYS A 202 -6.46 -8.42 19.26
CA LYS A 202 -5.21 -8.30 20.05
C LYS A 202 -4.01 -8.97 19.38
N ALA A 203 -4.26 -9.95 18.52
CA ALA A 203 -3.23 -10.72 17.84
C ALA A 203 -2.75 -10.00 16.55
N PRO A 204 -1.43 -10.01 16.26
CA PRO A 204 -0.91 -9.53 15.00
C PRO A 204 -1.51 -10.26 13.80
N ALA A 205 -1.89 -9.51 12.76
CA ALA A 205 -2.32 -10.07 11.49
C ALA A 205 -1.15 -10.19 10.52
N SER A 206 -1.06 -11.33 9.82
CA SER A 206 -0.02 -11.56 8.83
C SER A 206 -0.32 -10.82 7.53
N PHE A 207 0.68 -10.13 6.98
CA PHE A 207 0.56 -9.50 5.67
C PHE A 207 0.48 -10.57 4.57
N ASP A 208 -0.51 -10.45 3.70
CA ASP A 208 -0.78 -11.36 2.59
C ASP A 208 -0.91 -10.55 1.29
N PRO A 209 0.13 -10.59 0.41
CA PRO A 209 0.11 -9.87 -0.86
C PRO A 209 -0.98 -10.36 -1.81
N ALA A 210 -1.27 -11.67 -1.83
CA ALA A 210 -2.29 -12.24 -2.70
C ALA A 210 -3.70 -11.76 -2.30
N LYS A 211 -3.96 -11.67 -0.99
CA LYS A 211 -5.21 -11.10 -0.48
C LYS A 211 -5.34 -9.62 -0.85
N LEU A 212 -4.29 -8.81 -0.68
CA LEU A 212 -4.30 -7.40 -1.08
C LEU A 212 -4.57 -7.26 -2.59
N GLN A 213 -3.96 -8.09 -3.43
CA GLN A 213 -4.20 -8.08 -4.87
C GLN A 213 -5.65 -8.46 -5.22
N SER A 214 -6.23 -9.43 -4.51
CA SER A 214 -7.65 -9.79 -4.66
C SER A 214 -8.59 -8.63 -4.32
N PHE A 215 -8.27 -7.84 -3.27
CA PHE A 215 -9.00 -6.61 -2.95
C PHE A 215 -8.87 -5.58 -4.06
N GLN A 216 -7.66 -5.35 -4.54
CA GLN A 216 -7.39 -4.43 -5.64
C GLN A 216 -8.20 -4.80 -6.88
N GLU A 217 -8.20 -6.07 -7.28
CA GLU A 217 -8.96 -6.57 -8.42
C GLU A 217 -10.47 -6.31 -8.27
N LYS A 218 -11.04 -6.69 -7.11
CA LYS A 218 -12.46 -6.46 -6.81
C LYS A 218 -12.84 -4.97 -6.85
N TRP A 219 -11.98 -4.09 -6.31
CA TRP A 219 -12.20 -2.66 -6.31
C TRP A 219 -12.07 -2.06 -7.72
N PHE A 220 -11.04 -2.45 -8.47
CA PHE A 220 -10.82 -1.96 -9.83
C PHE A 220 -11.98 -2.35 -10.75
N GLN A 221 -12.49 -3.59 -10.65
CA GLN A 221 -13.61 -4.03 -11.49
C GLN A 221 -14.91 -3.25 -11.19
N LYS A 222 -15.12 -2.81 -9.97
CA LYS A 222 -16.29 -2.00 -9.58
C LYS A 222 -16.24 -0.53 -10.04
N LEU A 223 -15.10 -0.05 -10.50
CA LEU A 223 -14.97 1.33 -10.96
C LEU A 223 -15.78 1.57 -12.22
N GLU A 224 -16.34 2.78 -12.32
CA GLU A 224 -16.91 3.29 -13.57
C GLU A 224 -15.83 3.37 -14.66
N GLU A 225 -16.22 3.10 -15.92
CA GLU A 225 -15.31 3.12 -17.07
C GLU A 225 -14.49 4.41 -17.17
N LYS A 226 -15.13 5.57 -16.97
CA LYS A 226 -14.45 6.87 -16.98
C LYS A 226 -13.33 6.97 -15.95
N LYS A 227 -13.53 6.37 -14.77
CA LYS A 227 -12.51 6.36 -13.72
C LYS A 227 -11.36 5.42 -14.07
N LYS A 228 -11.66 4.23 -14.64
CA LYS A 228 -10.63 3.30 -15.13
C LYS A 228 -9.75 3.97 -16.18
N VAL A 229 -10.37 4.63 -17.18
CA VAL A 229 -9.67 5.42 -18.21
C VAL A 229 -8.77 6.47 -17.57
N ALA A 230 -9.30 7.30 -16.66
CA ALA A 230 -8.54 8.36 -16.01
C ALA A 230 -7.33 7.86 -15.23
N LEU A 231 -7.43 6.67 -14.61
CA LEU A 231 -6.33 6.04 -13.87
C LEU A 231 -5.24 5.46 -14.79
N CYS A 232 -5.61 4.95 -15.98
CA CYS A 232 -4.68 4.34 -16.92
C CYS A 232 -3.90 5.38 -17.74
N VAL A 233 -4.50 6.55 -18.04
CA VAL A 233 -3.88 7.59 -18.89
C VAL A 233 -2.48 7.99 -18.41
N PRO A 234 -2.21 8.26 -17.12
CA PRO A 234 -0.87 8.65 -16.67
C PRO A 234 0.21 7.60 -16.96
N PHE A 235 -0.13 6.31 -16.92
CA PHE A 235 0.81 5.22 -17.24
C PHE A 235 1.18 5.23 -18.73
N LEU A 236 0.20 5.39 -19.60
CA LEU A 236 0.43 5.52 -21.05
C LEU A 236 1.25 6.77 -21.39
N GLN A 237 1.01 7.88 -20.70
CA GLN A 237 1.78 9.12 -20.90
C GLN A 237 3.24 8.96 -20.47
N GLN A 238 3.47 8.35 -19.30
CA GLN A 238 4.83 8.11 -18.81
C GLN A 238 5.60 7.12 -19.67
N ALA A 239 4.91 6.12 -20.24
CA ALA A 239 5.51 5.17 -21.17
C ALA A 239 5.69 5.73 -22.61
N GLY A 240 5.23 6.95 -22.88
CA GLY A 240 5.34 7.58 -24.20
C GLY A 240 4.29 7.15 -25.23
N PHE A 241 3.27 6.38 -24.82
CA PHE A 241 2.18 5.90 -25.69
C PHE A 241 1.03 6.91 -25.83
N ALA A 242 1.01 7.95 -25.01
CA ALA A 242 0.02 9.02 -25.08
C ALA A 242 0.67 10.38 -24.86
N ALA A 243 0.18 11.39 -25.61
CA ALA A 243 0.62 12.77 -25.45
C ALA A 243 0.13 13.39 -24.12
N SER A 244 0.76 14.51 -23.69
CA SER A 244 0.29 15.34 -22.59
C SER A 244 0.11 16.78 -23.07
N PRO A 245 -1.11 17.32 -23.17
CA PRO A 245 -2.41 16.68 -22.84
C PRO A 245 -2.75 15.52 -23.81
N PRO A 246 -3.60 14.57 -23.39
CA PRO A 246 -3.96 13.44 -24.21
C PRO A 246 -4.83 13.86 -25.43
N ASP A 247 -4.70 13.13 -26.54
CA ASP A 247 -5.57 13.27 -27.70
C ASP A 247 -7.05 13.00 -27.32
N CYS A 248 -7.97 13.72 -27.96
CA CYS A 248 -9.42 13.56 -27.75
C CYS A 248 -9.93 12.13 -28.07
N ASN A 249 -9.25 11.39 -28.95
CA ASN A 249 -9.59 10.01 -29.31
C ASN A 249 -9.02 8.97 -28.31
N LEU A 250 -8.11 9.34 -27.45
CA LEU A 250 -7.49 8.39 -26.52
C LEU A 250 -8.52 7.77 -25.56
N ALA A 251 -9.39 8.57 -24.97
CA ALA A 251 -10.34 8.08 -23.97
C ALA A 251 -11.37 7.09 -24.52
N PRO A 252 -12.03 7.33 -25.68
CA PRO A 252 -12.89 6.33 -26.32
C PRO A 252 -12.14 5.03 -26.65
N ARG A 253 -10.95 5.13 -27.28
CA ARG A 253 -10.13 3.97 -27.63
C ARG A 253 -9.71 3.17 -26.40
N LEU A 254 -9.23 3.84 -25.37
CA LEU A 254 -8.83 3.20 -24.12
C LEU A 254 -10.01 2.50 -23.43
N ASN A 255 -11.21 3.09 -23.50
CA ASN A 255 -12.41 2.47 -22.98
C ASN A 255 -12.73 1.14 -23.67
N GLU A 256 -12.63 1.07 -25.02
CA GLU A 256 -12.83 -0.17 -25.76
C GLU A 256 -11.76 -1.23 -25.43
N ILE A 257 -10.49 -0.81 -25.28
CA ILE A 257 -9.42 -1.72 -24.85
C ILE A 257 -9.70 -2.28 -23.45
N LEU A 258 -10.09 -1.43 -22.49
CA LEU A 258 -10.41 -1.86 -21.13
C LEU A 258 -11.62 -2.82 -21.08
N ARG A 259 -12.63 -2.60 -21.92
CA ARG A 259 -13.76 -3.53 -22.06
C ARG A 259 -13.31 -4.90 -22.61
N ALA A 260 -12.51 -4.89 -23.67
CA ALA A 260 -11.99 -6.12 -24.28
C ALA A 260 -11.01 -6.85 -23.37
N ALA A 261 -10.23 -6.11 -22.58
CA ALA A 261 -9.30 -6.66 -21.61
C ALA A 261 -10.03 -7.30 -20.41
N GLY A 262 -11.15 -6.72 -19.98
CA GLY A 262 -11.95 -7.25 -18.87
C GLY A 262 -11.16 -7.34 -17.58
N ASP A 263 -11.14 -8.53 -16.97
CA ASP A 263 -10.46 -8.84 -15.70
C ASP A 263 -8.93 -8.99 -15.82
N ARG A 264 -8.38 -8.88 -17.03
CA ARG A 264 -6.92 -8.89 -17.25
C ARG A 264 -6.26 -7.61 -16.79
N VAL A 265 -6.99 -6.50 -16.68
CA VAL A 265 -6.52 -5.25 -16.07
C VAL A 265 -6.99 -5.22 -14.62
N LYS A 266 -6.07 -5.43 -13.68
CA LYS A 266 -6.30 -5.50 -12.23
C LYS A 266 -5.85 -4.23 -11.52
N ILE A 267 -4.77 -3.63 -12.02
CA ILE A 267 -4.22 -2.34 -11.58
C ILE A 267 -4.08 -1.41 -12.79
N ALA A 268 -4.00 -0.11 -12.54
CA ALA A 268 -3.92 0.85 -13.65
C ALA A 268 -2.67 0.66 -14.54
N GLY A 269 -1.56 0.22 -13.96
CA GLY A 269 -0.32 -0.09 -14.69
C GLY A 269 -0.42 -1.26 -15.66
N ASP A 270 -1.39 -2.18 -15.47
CA ASP A 270 -1.59 -3.32 -16.38
C ASP A 270 -1.98 -2.89 -17.82
N ILE A 271 -2.44 -1.64 -17.99
CA ILE A 271 -2.74 -1.12 -19.33
C ILE A 271 -1.52 -1.18 -20.25
N LEU A 272 -0.31 -1.12 -19.70
CA LEU A 272 0.93 -1.22 -20.45
C LEU A 272 1.14 -2.60 -21.10
N ARG A 273 0.39 -3.64 -20.65
CA ARG A 273 0.37 -4.98 -21.29
C ARG A 273 -0.36 -5.00 -22.62
N PHE A 274 -0.98 -3.89 -22.98
CA PHE A 274 -1.75 -3.70 -24.20
C PHE A 274 -1.11 -2.61 -25.09
N GLU A 275 0.21 -2.45 -24.99
CA GLU A 275 0.96 -1.40 -25.70
C GLU A 275 0.81 -1.49 -27.22
N GLU A 276 0.57 -2.70 -27.78
CA GLU A 276 0.37 -2.93 -29.20
C GLU A 276 -0.81 -2.12 -29.77
N PHE A 277 -1.78 -1.77 -28.93
CA PHE A 277 -2.89 -0.91 -29.36
C PHE A 277 -2.54 0.58 -29.41
N PHE A 278 -1.35 0.99 -29.01
CA PHE A 278 -0.95 2.41 -28.92
C PHE A 278 0.25 2.75 -29.82
N VAL A 279 0.84 1.77 -30.48
CA VAL A 279 1.94 1.95 -31.44
C VAL A 279 1.43 1.86 -32.86
N SER A 280 2.22 2.32 -33.86
CA SER A 280 1.93 2.13 -35.25
C SER A 280 2.22 0.69 -35.73
N ASP A 281 1.64 0.27 -36.84
CA ASP A 281 1.85 -1.08 -37.38
C ASP A 281 3.34 -1.37 -37.65
N GLU A 282 4.13 -0.35 -38.01
CA GLU A 282 5.57 -0.47 -38.24
C GLU A 282 6.38 -0.65 -37.00
N ALA A 283 5.84 -0.22 -35.85
CA ALA A 283 6.47 -0.32 -34.54
C ALA A 283 6.02 -1.54 -33.73
N LEU A 284 5.13 -2.38 -34.32
CA LEU A 284 4.73 -3.62 -33.66
C LEU A 284 5.91 -4.58 -33.57
N ASP A 285 6.22 -5.00 -32.36
CA ASP A 285 7.24 -6.01 -32.10
C ASP A 285 6.58 -7.39 -31.93
N TYR A 286 7.21 -8.40 -32.47
CA TYR A 286 6.72 -9.78 -32.42
C TYR A 286 7.73 -10.67 -31.72
N GLU A 287 7.28 -11.48 -30.79
CA GLU A 287 8.11 -12.50 -30.20
C GLU A 287 8.64 -13.47 -31.27
N GLU A 288 9.96 -13.49 -31.49
CA GLU A 288 10.61 -14.26 -32.55
C GLU A 288 10.21 -15.75 -32.55
N LYS A 289 10.22 -16.40 -31.40
CA LYS A 289 9.95 -17.86 -31.30
C LYS A 289 8.51 -18.21 -31.62
N PRO A 290 7.46 -17.58 -31.03
CA PRO A 290 6.08 -17.83 -31.41
C PRO A 290 5.81 -17.45 -32.87
N PHE A 291 6.35 -16.32 -33.33
CA PHE A 291 6.21 -15.87 -34.73
C PHE A 291 6.80 -16.89 -35.69
N ALA A 292 8.06 -17.27 -35.54
CA ALA A 292 8.73 -18.25 -36.39
C ALA A 292 8.05 -19.62 -36.34
N LYS A 293 7.47 -20.04 -35.23
CA LYS A 293 6.75 -21.31 -35.09
C LYS A 293 5.40 -21.32 -35.81
N ARG A 294 4.70 -20.18 -35.84
CA ARG A 294 3.32 -20.09 -36.34
C ARG A 294 3.22 -19.50 -37.73
N ILE A 295 4.13 -18.59 -38.10
CA ILE A 295 4.12 -17.85 -39.37
C ILE A 295 5.38 -18.21 -40.19
N HIS A 296 5.58 -19.50 -40.42
CA HIS A 296 6.81 -20.04 -41.01
C HIS A 296 6.67 -20.44 -42.49
N SER A 297 5.45 -20.43 -43.02
CA SER A 297 5.23 -20.85 -44.42
C SER A 297 4.48 -19.80 -45.24
N LEU A 298 4.76 -19.77 -46.55
CA LEU A 298 4.05 -18.91 -47.51
C LEU A 298 2.54 -19.16 -47.48
N GLU A 299 2.12 -20.40 -47.21
CA GLU A 299 0.72 -20.78 -47.12
C GLU A 299 0.01 -20.09 -45.94
N VAL A 300 0.67 -20.01 -44.78
CA VAL A 300 0.11 -19.30 -43.62
C VAL A 300 0.03 -17.80 -43.88
N ILE A 301 1.04 -17.23 -44.51
CA ILE A 301 1.05 -15.81 -44.90
C ILE A 301 -0.09 -15.50 -45.87
N ASP A 302 -0.31 -16.37 -46.89
CA ASP A 302 -1.41 -16.21 -47.84
C ASP A 302 -2.78 -16.30 -47.16
N ARG A 303 -2.95 -17.26 -46.23
CA ARG A 303 -4.19 -17.37 -45.43
C ARG A 303 -4.44 -16.11 -44.61
N LEU A 304 -3.43 -15.56 -43.93
CA LEU A 304 -3.57 -14.32 -43.18
C LEU A 304 -3.93 -13.13 -44.07
N ARG A 305 -3.31 -13.04 -45.26
CA ARG A 305 -3.64 -12.00 -46.23
C ARG A 305 -5.10 -12.09 -46.68
N ARG A 306 -5.56 -13.28 -47.04
CA ARG A 306 -6.96 -13.54 -47.42
C ARG A 306 -7.93 -13.24 -46.27
N LEU A 307 -7.59 -13.56 -45.03
CA LEU A 307 -8.40 -13.21 -43.87
C LEU A 307 -8.47 -11.69 -43.70
N SER A 308 -7.35 -10.98 -43.81
CA SER A 308 -7.31 -9.52 -43.79
C SER A 308 -8.23 -8.88 -44.84
N GLU A 309 -8.22 -9.42 -46.06
CA GLU A 309 -9.14 -8.98 -47.15
C GLU A 309 -10.62 -9.21 -46.78
N GLN A 310 -10.93 -10.29 -46.04
CA GLN A 310 -12.31 -10.51 -45.56
C GLN A 310 -12.70 -9.50 -44.50
N PHE A 311 -11.81 -9.20 -43.57
CA PHE A 311 -12.07 -8.16 -42.52
C PHE A 311 -12.29 -6.77 -43.14
N GLN A 312 -11.60 -6.42 -44.23
CA GLN A 312 -11.80 -5.15 -44.95
C GLN A 312 -13.20 -5.03 -45.58
N LYS A 313 -13.92 -6.15 -45.80
CA LYS A 313 -15.27 -6.18 -46.34
C LYS A 313 -16.37 -6.21 -45.32
N VAL A 314 -16.02 -6.21 -44.02
CA VAL A 314 -17.00 -6.22 -42.92
C VAL A 314 -17.55 -4.82 -42.74
N ASP A 315 -18.85 -4.64 -42.94
CA ASP A 315 -19.52 -3.34 -42.79
C ASP A 315 -19.51 -2.80 -41.35
N CYS A 316 -19.60 -3.69 -40.36
CA CYS A 316 -19.56 -3.35 -38.96
C CYS A 316 -18.44 -4.14 -38.26
N PHE A 317 -17.38 -3.45 -37.84
CA PHE A 317 -16.21 -4.07 -37.21
C PHE A 317 -16.41 -4.19 -35.70
N ASP A 318 -17.28 -5.14 -35.29
CA ASP A 318 -17.54 -5.51 -33.90
C ASP A 318 -17.15 -6.97 -33.62
N ALA A 319 -17.19 -7.37 -32.37
CA ALA A 319 -16.77 -8.69 -31.92
C ALA A 319 -17.57 -9.82 -32.60
N ALA A 320 -18.88 -9.66 -32.80
CA ALA A 320 -19.74 -10.67 -33.37
C ALA A 320 -19.46 -10.87 -34.86
N HIS A 321 -19.32 -9.78 -35.64
CA HIS A 321 -18.97 -9.83 -37.03
C HIS A 321 -17.56 -10.34 -37.27
N CYS A 322 -16.59 -9.92 -36.46
CA CYS A 322 -15.22 -10.44 -36.50
C CYS A 322 -15.17 -11.95 -36.22
N GLU A 323 -15.87 -12.43 -35.18
CA GLU A 323 -15.95 -13.84 -34.85
C GLU A 323 -16.60 -14.64 -35.99
N ALA A 324 -17.70 -14.15 -36.54
CA ALA A 324 -18.38 -14.78 -37.67
C ALA A 324 -17.47 -14.86 -38.91
N THR A 325 -16.72 -13.78 -39.20
CA THR A 325 -15.77 -13.75 -40.33
C THR A 325 -14.67 -14.79 -40.15
N VAL A 326 -14.08 -14.90 -38.97
CA VAL A 326 -13.07 -15.94 -38.69
C VAL A 326 -13.67 -17.35 -38.80
N ARG A 327 -14.84 -17.60 -38.18
CA ARG A 327 -15.51 -18.92 -38.25
C ARG A 327 -15.85 -19.35 -39.68
N ASN A 328 -16.24 -18.41 -40.52
CA ASN A 328 -16.57 -18.70 -41.93
C ASN A 328 -15.34 -18.83 -42.81
N PHE A 329 -14.18 -18.34 -42.35
CA PHE A 329 -12.92 -18.41 -43.08
C PHE A 329 -12.17 -19.73 -42.86
N VAL A 330 -12.31 -20.34 -41.66
CA VAL A 330 -11.67 -21.61 -41.28
C VAL A 330 -12.46 -22.79 -41.86
#